data_bc169a5f3d3f6983dc392afb7ff6feb9
#
_entry.id   bc169a5f3d3f6983dc392afb7ff6feb9
#
_cell.length_a   1.000
_cell.length_b   1.000
_cell.length_c   1.000
_cell.angle_alpha   90.00
_cell.angle_beta   90.00
_cell.angle_gamma   90.00
#
_symmetry.space_group_name_H-M   'P 1'
#
loop_
_entity.id
_entity.type
_entity.pdbx_description
1 polymer ?
#
loop_
_entity_poly.entity_id
_entity_poly.type
_entity_poly.pdbx_seq_one_letter_code
_entity_poly.pdbx_strand_id
1 'polypeptide(L)'
;QTCALPIFPTEAEWEYAARGGLQSAMYPWGGPYTKNDRGCFMANFKPMRGDYAVDQALYTVEADAYDPNGYNLYNMSGNVAEWVDSSYEPEAYDFAISMNPNINKSDNNKKVIRGGSWKDVKYFLQVSSRDYEYADQSRSYIGFRTVHDYLGADMTANAMTNAATKKRNNRRSSI
;
A
#
# COMPACT_ATOMS: atom_id res chain seq x y z
N GLN A 1 -3.16 15.01 23.81
CA GLN A 1 -3.27 14.08 22.65
C GLN A 1 -1.94 14.02 21.96
N THR A 2 -1.20 12.95 22.14
CA THR A 2 -0.04 12.64 21.31
C THR A 2 -0.58 12.17 19.95
N CYS A 3 -0.65 13.06 18.97
CA CYS A 3 -0.89 12.66 17.59
C CYS A 3 0.34 11.90 17.10
N ALA A 4 0.17 10.65 16.66
CA ALA A 4 1.22 9.97 15.93
C ALA A 4 1.50 10.75 14.64
N LEU A 5 2.76 11.04 14.38
CA LEU A 5 3.17 11.68 13.14
C LEU A 5 3.13 10.64 12.01
N PRO A 6 2.66 11.02 10.82
CA PRO A 6 2.71 10.13 9.66
C PRO A 6 4.18 9.87 9.28
N ILE A 7 4.50 8.61 9.03
CA ILE A 7 5.83 8.15 8.61
C ILE A 7 5.71 7.32 7.33
N PHE A 8 6.81 7.06 6.65
CA PHE A 8 6.82 6.08 5.56
C PHE A 8 6.63 4.67 6.13
N PRO A 9 5.87 3.80 5.45
CA PRO A 9 5.80 2.40 5.81
C PRO A 9 7.16 1.73 5.61
N THR A 10 7.46 0.74 6.41
CA THR A 10 8.51 -0.23 6.09
C THR A 10 8.11 -1.05 4.87
N GLU A 11 9.07 -1.69 4.22
CA GLU A 11 8.79 -2.55 3.06
C GLU A 11 7.79 -3.68 3.41
N ALA A 12 7.92 -4.27 4.60
CA ALA A 12 7.04 -5.33 5.07
C ALA A 12 5.60 -4.84 5.33
N GLU A 13 5.44 -3.66 5.93
CA GLU A 13 4.12 -3.03 6.14
C GLU A 13 3.46 -2.69 4.81
N TRP A 14 4.23 -2.14 3.87
CA TRP A 14 3.74 -1.83 2.54
C TRP A 14 3.24 -3.10 1.83
N GLU A 15 4.03 -4.19 1.85
CA GLU A 15 3.65 -5.45 1.22
C GLU A 15 2.43 -6.09 1.88
N TYR A 16 2.35 -6.06 3.21
CA TYR A 16 1.18 -6.52 3.94
C TYR A 16 -0.08 -5.75 3.54
N ALA A 17 0.03 -4.42 3.47
CA ALA A 17 -1.06 -3.54 3.02
C ALA A 17 -1.47 -3.81 1.57
N ALA A 18 -0.49 -4.00 0.66
CA ALA A 18 -0.73 -4.29 -0.74
C ALA A 18 -1.45 -5.63 -0.96
N ARG A 19 -1.15 -6.64 -0.17
CA ARG A 19 -1.81 -7.96 -0.25
C ARG A 19 -3.29 -7.92 0.10
N GLY A 20 -3.76 -6.92 0.86
CA GLY A 20 -5.18 -6.75 1.15
C GLY A 20 -5.86 -7.98 1.79
N GLY A 21 -5.11 -8.76 2.59
CA GLY A 21 -5.58 -10.01 3.22
C GLY A 21 -5.39 -11.27 2.37
N LEU A 22 -4.91 -11.16 1.13
CA LEU A 22 -4.66 -12.30 0.25
C LEU A 22 -3.30 -12.95 0.57
N GLN A 23 -3.25 -14.26 0.68
CA GLN A 23 -2.01 -15.01 0.84
C GLN A 23 -1.40 -15.31 -0.53
N SER A 24 -0.10 -15.05 -0.68
CA SER A 24 0.71 -15.38 -1.87
C SER A 24 0.15 -14.85 -3.20
N ALA A 25 -0.72 -13.83 -3.17
CA ALA A 25 -1.28 -13.23 -4.37
C ALA A 25 -0.18 -12.48 -5.14
N MET A 26 -0.21 -12.59 -6.47
CA MET A 26 0.73 -11.89 -7.34
C MET A 26 0.46 -10.39 -7.38
N TYR A 27 -0.81 -10.01 -7.41
CA TYR A 27 -1.29 -8.63 -7.45
C TYR A 27 -2.28 -8.34 -6.31
N PRO A 28 -2.54 -7.07 -5.98
CA PRO A 28 -3.49 -6.69 -4.92
C PRO A 28 -4.92 -7.20 -5.11
N TRP A 29 -5.32 -7.47 -6.35
CA TRP A 29 -6.64 -8.02 -6.71
C TRP A 29 -6.69 -9.55 -6.77
N GLY A 30 -5.61 -10.24 -6.45
CA GLY A 30 -5.53 -11.71 -6.52
C GLY A 30 -4.82 -12.18 -7.80
N GLY A 31 -5.30 -13.11 -8.48
CA GLY A 31 -4.94 -13.74 -9.75
C GLY A 31 -3.67 -13.28 -10.51
N PRO A 32 -3.27 -13.99 -11.57
CA PRO A 32 -2.03 -13.69 -12.30
C PRO A 32 -2.24 -12.68 -13.46
N TYR A 33 -3.47 -12.22 -13.67
CA TYR A 33 -3.81 -11.39 -14.82
C TYR A 33 -3.91 -9.91 -14.44
N THR A 34 -3.50 -9.04 -15.37
CA THR A 34 -3.59 -7.58 -15.22
C THR A 34 -4.88 -7.00 -15.81
N LYS A 35 -5.74 -7.87 -16.35
CA LYS A 35 -7.07 -7.53 -16.88
C LYS A 35 -8.13 -8.33 -16.15
N ASN A 36 -9.29 -7.70 -15.97
CA ASN A 36 -10.48 -8.38 -15.49
C ASN A 36 -11.19 -9.16 -16.60
N ASP A 37 -12.27 -9.88 -16.27
CA ASP A 37 -13.04 -10.69 -17.20
C ASP A 37 -13.69 -9.89 -18.35
N ARG A 38 -13.79 -8.57 -18.18
CA ARG A 38 -14.30 -7.65 -19.22
C ARG A 38 -13.19 -7.14 -20.13
N GLY A 39 -11.93 -7.53 -19.91
CA GLY A 39 -10.77 -7.11 -20.67
C GLY A 39 -10.20 -5.74 -20.25
N CYS A 40 -10.73 -5.09 -19.21
CA CYS A 40 -10.23 -3.82 -18.70
C CYS A 40 -8.99 -4.04 -17.85
N PHE A 41 -8.01 -3.15 -17.95
CA PHE A 41 -6.85 -3.17 -17.07
C PHE A 41 -7.24 -2.83 -15.61
N MET A 42 -6.55 -3.45 -14.67
CA MET A 42 -6.80 -3.32 -13.23
C MET A 42 -5.83 -2.37 -12.53
N ALA A 43 -4.93 -1.76 -13.28
CA ALA A 43 -3.96 -0.78 -12.80
C ALA A 43 -3.45 0.09 -13.94
N ASN A 44 -2.95 1.28 -13.63
CA ASN A 44 -2.27 2.15 -14.57
C ASN A 44 -0.79 1.77 -14.69
N PHE A 45 -0.41 1.19 -15.82
CA PHE A 45 0.95 0.75 -16.12
C PHE A 45 1.18 0.69 -17.63
N LYS A 46 2.40 0.36 -18.07
CA LYS A 46 2.75 0.16 -19.47
C LYS A 46 2.62 -1.32 -19.86
N PRO A 47 1.55 -1.74 -20.51
CA PRO A 47 1.32 -3.16 -20.81
C PRO A 47 2.33 -3.74 -21.79
N MET A 48 2.74 -2.97 -22.80
CA MET A 48 3.67 -3.38 -23.84
C MET A 48 4.60 -2.23 -24.26
N ARG A 49 5.69 -2.57 -24.94
CA ARG A 49 6.62 -1.58 -25.48
C ARG A 49 5.90 -0.71 -26.54
N GLY A 50 5.89 0.60 -26.32
CA GLY A 50 5.23 1.56 -27.20
C GLY A 50 3.76 1.85 -26.88
N ASP A 51 3.16 1.10 -25.97
CA ASP A 51 1.75 1.20 -25.63
C ASP A 51 1.57 1.88 -24.25
N TYR A 52 1.64 3.21 -24.26
CA TYR A 52 1.66 4.03 -23.02
C TYR A 52 0.28 4.54 -22.58
N ALA A 53 -0.77 4.34 -23.36
CA ALA A 53 -2.09 4.93 -23.08
C ALA A 53 -3.22 3.97 -23.41
N VAL A 54 -3.07 2.69 -23.09
CA VAL A 54 -4.02 1.64 -23.47
C VAL A 54 -5.39 1.85 -22.85
N ASP A 55 -5.45 2.41 -21.66
CA ASP A 55 -6.68 2.77 -20.96
C ASP A 55 -6.85 4.29 -20.81
N GLN A 56 -6.28 5.04 -21.76
CA GLN A 56 -6.34 6.51 -21.86
C GLN A 56 -5.49 7.27 -20.82
N ALA A 57 -4.74 6.58 -19.98
CA ALA A 57 -3.84 7.17 -19.00
C ALA A 57 -2.40 7.21 -19.53
N LEU A 58 -1.94 8.38 -19.98
CA LEU A 58 -0.54 8.57 -20.44
C LEU A 58 0.43 8.77 -19.29
N TYR A 59 -0.05 9.28 -18.17
CA TYR A 59 0.68 9.59 -16.95
C TYR A 59 -0.09 9.08 -15.73
N THR A 60 -0.01 9.78 -14.62
CA THR A 60 -0.77 9.47 -13.40
C THR A 60 -2.28 9.70 -13.61
N VAL A 61 -3.06 8.88 -12.94
CA VAL A 61 -4.52 8.99 -12.87
C VAL A 61 -4.98 9.37 -11.47
N GLU A 62 -6.27 9.63 -11.32
CA GLU A 62 -6.89 9.89 -10.03
C GLU A 62 -6.64 8.75 -9.04
N ALA A 63 -6.63 9.09 -7.75
CA ALA A 63 -6.25 8.15 -6.70
C ALA A 63 -7.21 6.95 -6.56
N ASP A 64 -8.45 7.09 -7.00
CA ASP A 64 -9.53 6.11 -6.95
C ASP A 64 -9.98 5.61 -8.34
N ALA A 65 -9.14 5.78 -9.37
CA ALA A 65 -9.46 5.41 -10.75
C ALA A 65 -9.63 3.90 -10.98
N TYR A 66 -9.08 3.06 -10.10
CA TYR A 66 -9.18 1.59 -10.15
C TYR A 66 -9.77 1.04 -8.86
N ASP A 67 -10.19 -0.22 -8.89
CA ASP A 67 -10.77 -0.87 -7.72
C ASP A 67 -9.76 -1.00 -6.57
N PRO A 68 -10.18 -0.80 -5.32
CA PRO A 68 -9.32 -0.97 -4.15
C PRO A 68 -9.05 -2.46 -3.85
N ASN A 69 -8.01 -2.73 -3.08
CA ASN A 69 -7.74 -4.06 -2.55
C ASN A 69 -8.68 -4.42 -1.37
N GLY A 70 -8.51 -5.62 -0.79
CA GLY A 70 -9.33 -6.10 0.32
C GLY A 70 -9.25 -5.28 1.62
N TYR A 71 -8.28 -4.37 1.75
CA TYR A 71 -8.18 -3.40 2.85
C TYR A 71 -8.67 -1.99 2.45
N ASN A 72 -9.37 -1.88 1.33
CA ASN A 72 -9.87 -0.62 0.78
C ASN A 72 -8.76 0.39 0.46
N LEU A 73 -7.60 -0.10 0.02
CA LEU A 73 -6.47 0.71 -0.40
C LEU A 73 -6.37 0.73 -1.92
N TYR A 74 -6.32 1.94 -2.47
CA TYR A 74 -6.26 2.20 -3.91
C TYR A 74 -4.83 2.23 -4.41
N ASN A 75 -4.63 1.87 -5.69
CA ASN A 75 -3.38 2.01 -6.44
C ASN A 75 -2.15 1.40 -5.73
N MET A 76 -2.35 0.25 -5.06
CA MET A 76 -1.23 -0.50 -4.47
C MET A 76 -0.33 -1.15 -5.55
N SER A 77 -0.77 -1.15 -6.80
CA SER A 77 0.01 -1.54 -7.98
C SER A 77 -0.28 -0.57 -9.11
N GLY A 78 0.78 -0.03 -9.71
CA GLY A 78 0.69 0.93 -10.80
C GLY A 78 0.45 2.38 -10.32
N ASN A 79 0.20 3.26 -11.25
CA ASN A 79 0.09 4.71 -11.10
C ASN A 79 1.44 5.35 -10.75
N VAL A 80 1.88 5.33 -9.51
CA VAL A 80 3.23 5.73 -9.08
C VAL A 80 3.87 4.63 -8.24
N ALA A 81 5.16 4.41 -8.41
CA ALA A 81 5.92 3.62 -7.46
C ALA A 81 6.02 4.38 -6.12
N GLU A 82 6.06 3.69 -5.00
CA GLU A 82 5.95 4.33 -3.70
C GLU A 82 7.19 4.10 -2.86
N TRP A 83 7.70 5.19 -2.27
CA TRP A 83 8.79 5.15 -1.32
C TRP A 83 8.39 4.38 -0.05
N VAL A 84 9.31 3.55 0.43
CA VAL A 84 9.25 2.96 1.77
C VAL A 84 10.49 3.34 2.58
N ASP A 85 10.43 3.20 3.89
CA ASP A 85 11.53 3.56 4.78
C ASP A 85 12.77 2.68 4.62
N SER A 86 12.59 1.45 4.13
CA SER A 86 13.64 0.44 4.06
C SER A 86 14.72 0.78 3.03
N SER A 87 15.99 0.53 3.40
CA SER A 87 17.12 0.60 2.48
C SER A 87 17.11 -0.61 1.53
N TYR A 88 17.49 -0.38 0.28
CA TYR A 88 17.54 -1.47 -0.71
C TYR A 88 18.79 -2.32 -0.51
N GLU A 89 18.56 -3.60 -0.20
CA GLU A 89 19.55 -4.67 -0.18
C GLU A 89 19.04 -5.82 -1.05
N PRO A 90 19.80 -6.27 -2.05
CA PRO A 90 19.34 -7.34 -2.95
C PRO A 90 18.99 -8.64 -2.20
N GLU A 91 19.77 -8.98 -1.18
CA GLU A 91 19.67 -10.21 -0.39
C GLU A 91 18.84 -10.01 0.89
N ALA A 92 18.01 -8.96 0.96
CA ALA A 92 17.26 -8.60 2.17
C ALA A 92 16.42 -9.76 2.72
N TYR A 93 15.79 -10.54 1.85
CA TYR A 93 14.96 -11.67 2.27
C TYR A 93 15.75 -12.84 2.85
N ASP A 94 17.03 -12.98 2.54
CA ASP A 94 17.86 -14.10 2.99
C ASP A 94 18.29 -13.93 4.46
N PHE A 95 18.37 -12.66 4.91
CA PHE A 95 18.82 -12.36 6.28
C PHE A 95 17.88 -11.48 7.08
N ALA A 96 16.75 -11.06 6.52
CA ALA A 96 15.73 -10.35 7.30
C ALA A 96 15.10 -11.29 8.33
N ILE A 97 15.27 -10.96 9.59
CA ILE A 97 14.68 -11.72 10.68
C ILE A 97 13.20 -11.38 10.76
N SER A 98 12.34 -12.38 10.93
CA SER A 98 10.88 -12.19 11.03
C SER A 98 10.44 -11.23 12.15
N MET A 99 11.26 -11.04 13.18
CA MET A 99 11.02 -10.10 14.28
C MET A 99 11.42 -8.64 13.95
N ASN A 100 12.29 -8.43 12.96
CA ASN A 100 12.69 -7.10 12.51
C ASN A 100 12.91 -7.12 10.99
N PRO A 101 11.84 -7.09 10.20
CA PRO A 101 11.92 -7.17 8.74
C PRO A 101 12.39 -5.85 8.09
N ASN A 102 12.59 -4.78 8.85
CA ASN A 102 13.05 -3.51 8.30
C ASN A 102 14.57 -3.43 8.29
N ILE A 103 15.14 -3.23 7.10
CA ILE A 103 16.56 -2.95 6.90
C ILE A 103 16.69 -1.47 6.58
N ASN A 104 17.16 -0.69 7.54
CA ASN A 104 17.42 0.73 7.35
C ASN A 104 18.86 1.06 7.72
N LYS A 105 19.71 1.21 6.70
CA LYS A 105 21.13 1.55 6.84
C LYS A 105 21.33 3.03 6.50
N SER A 106 21.89 3.78 7.42
CA SER A 106 22.12 5.23 7.27
C SER A 106 23.15 5.59 6.19
N ASP A 107 24.03 4.66 5.84
CA ASP A 107 25.07 4.82 4.80
C ASP A 107 24.59 4.39 3.40
N ASN A 108 23.41 3.77 3.30
CA ASN A 108 22.85 3.33 2.03
C ASN A 108 21.82 4.34 1.50
N ASN A 109 22.22 5.10 0.47
CA ASN A 109 21.36 6.09 -0.18
C ASN A 109 20.29 5.47 -1.11
N LYS A 110 20.33 4.15 -1.34
CA LYS A 110 19.30 3.46 -2.11
C LYS A 110 18.14 3.09 -1.22
N LYS A 111 16.97 3.63 -1.53
CA LYS A 111 15.73 3.31 -0.83
C LYS A 111 14.84 2.44 -1.71
N VAL A 112 14.13 1.53 -1.07
CA VAL A 112 13.18 0.66 -1.76
C VAL A 112 12.00 1.48 -2.25
N ILE A 113 11.58 1.19 -3.48
CA ILE A 113 10.31 1.62 -4.05
C ILE A 113 9.48 0.38 -4.43
N ARG A 114 8.18 0.48 -4.29
CA ARG A 114 7.25 -0.64 -4.45
C ARG A 114 6.07 -0.27 -5.33
N GLY A 115 5.37 -1.29 -5.86
CA GLY A 115 4.11 -1.15 -6.59
C GLY A 115 4.23 -0.91 -8.08
N GLY A 116 5.38 -0.42 -8.56
CA GLY A 116 5.55 -0.01 -9.96
C GLY A 116 4.73 1.22 -10.33
N SER A 117 4.93 1.75 -11.51
CA SER A 117 4.34 3.01 -11.95
C SER A 117 3.74 2.93 -13.36
N TRP A 118 3.10 4.02 -13.81
CA TRP A 118 2.52 4.18 -15.14
C TRP A 118 3.52 3.90 -16.29
N LYS A 119 4.82 4.06 -16.05
CA LYS A 119 5.87 3.79 -17.05
C LYS A 119 6.37 2.34 -17.04
N ASP A 120 6.08 1.59 -15.98
CA ASP A 120 6.66 0.28 -15.74
C ASP A 120 5.81 -0.84 -16.32
N VAL A 121 6.47 -1.97 -16.60
CA VAL A 121 5.79 -3.17 -17.11
C VAL A 121 5.21 -4.00 -15.97
N LYS A 122 4.30 -4.91 -16.30
CA LYS A 122 3.55 -5.76 -15.36
C LYS A 122 4.39 -6.47 -14.28
N TYR A 123 5.69 -6.69 -14.53
CA TYR A 123 6.58 -7.31 -13.56
C TYR A 123 6.70 -6.47 -12.28
N PHE A 124 6.86 -5.15 -12.41
CA PHE A 124 7.02 -4.25 -11.27
C PHE A 124 5.72 -4.03 -10.50
N LEU A 125 4.56 -4.39 -11.07
CA LEU A 125 3.26 -4.32 -10.40
C LEU A 125 3.02 -5.46 -9.42
N GLN A 126 3.83 -6.54 -9.50
CA GLN A 126 3.69 -7.66 -8.56
C GLN A 126 3.97 -7.19 -7.14
N VAL A 127 3.14 -7.62 -6.20
CA VAL A 127 3.26 -7.23 -4.79
C VAL A 127 4.63 -7.56 -4.21
N SER A 128 5.27 -8.64 -4.68
CA SER A 128 6.61 -9.06 -4.24
C SER A 128 7.76 -8.38 -4.99
N SER A 129 7.49 -7.65 -6.07
CA SER A 129 8.55 -6.99 -6.84
C SER A 129 9.17 -5.83 -6.07
N ARG A 130 10.48 -5.78 -6.09
CA ARG A 130 11.29 -4.76 -5.44
C ARG A 130 12.06 -3.99 -6.50
N ASP A 131 12.14 -2.69 -6.30
CA ASP A 131 13.01 -1.81 -7.08
C ASP A 131 13.60 -0.76 -6.12
N TYR A 132 14.50 0.07 -6.61
CA TYR A 132 15.10 1.14 -5.80
C TYR A 132 15.30 2.41 -6.61
N GLU A 133 15.36 3.50 -5.88
CA GLU A 133 15.89 4.78 -6.39
C GLU A 133 16.76 5.42 -5.30
N TYR A 134 17.59 6.36 -5.69
CA TYR A 134 18.40 7.11 -4.75
C TYR A 134 17.56 8.15 -4.01
N ALA A 135 17.71 8.26 -2.70
CA ALA A 135 16.89 9.11 -1.83
C ALA A 135 16.96 10.61 -2.19
N ASP A 136 18.02 11.04 -2.84
CA ASP A 136 18.24 12.41 -3.31
C ASP A 136 17.69 12.67 -4.73
N GLN A 137 17.09 11.68 -5.38
CA GLN A 137 16.55 11.79 -6.73
C GLN A 137 15.02 11.87 -6.72
N SER A 138 14.50 12.99 -7.21
CA SER A 138 13.06 13.14 -7.47
C SER A 138 12.69 12.61 -8.85
N ARG A 139 11.58 11.86 -8.94
CA ARG A 139 11.06 11.28 -10.18
C ARG A 139 9.57 11.54 -10.31
N SER A 140 9.09 11.84 -11.51
CA SER A 140 7.67 12.09 -11.78
C SER A 140 6.78 10.83 -11.66
N TYR A 141 7.39 9.67 -11.59
CA TYR A 141 6.72 8.37 -11.48
C TYR A 141 6.85 7.72 -10.10
N ILE A 142 7.44 8.44 -9.13
CA ILE A 142 7.55 7.99 -7.74
C ILE A 142 6.75 8.93 -6.84
N GLY A 143 5.94 8.35 -6.00
CA GLY A 143 5.17 9.01 -4.96
C GLY A 143 5.40 8.36 -3.60
N PHE A 144 4.43 8.52 -2.71
CA PHE A 144 4.48 7.93 -1.39
C PHE A 144 3.09 7.80 -0.79
N ARG A 145 2.98 6.89 0.17
CA ARG A 145 1.89 6.87 1.15
C ARG A 145 2.45 6.89 2.56
N THR A 146 1.66 7.35 3.49
CA THR A 146 2.07 7.40 4.90
C THR A 146 1.28 6.41 5.72
N VAL A 147 1.90 5.97 6.81
CA VAL A 147 1.27 5.21 7.88
C VAL A 147 1.45 5.96 9.20
N HIS A 148 0.70 5.60 10.20
CA HIS A 148 0.89 6.08 11.56
C HIS A 148 0.65 4.93 12.53
N ASP A 149 1.25 5.01 13.71
CA ASP A 149 1.06 4.03 14.74
C ASP A 149 -0.41 3.95 15.17
N TYR A 150 -0.88 2.74 15.41
CA TYR A 150 -2.17 2.52 16.02
C TYR A 150 -2.10 2.84 17.52
N LEU A 151 -2.66 3.98 17.90
CA LEU A 151 -2.68 4.44 19.29
C LEU A 151 -3.73 3.73 20.16
N GLY A 152 -4.40 2.71 19.64
CA GLY A 152 -5.47 2.01 20.30
C GLY A 152 -6.84 2.69 20.13
N ALA A 153 -7.91 1.95 20.40
CA ALA A 153 -9.24 2.54 20.56
C ALA A 153 -9.31 3.25 21.92
N ASP A 154 -9.91 4.43 21.96
CA ASP A 154 -10.23 5.08 23.22
C ASP A 154 -11.25 4.22 23.98
N MET A 155 -10.75 3.41 24.90
CA MET A 155 -11.57 2.50 25.73
C MET A 155 -12.59 3.27 26.57
N THR A 156 -12.32 4.54 26.88
CA THR A 156 -13.25 5.39 27.65
C THR A 156 -14.43 5.85 26.80
N ALA A 157 -14.20 6.19 25.54
CA ALA A 157 -15.27 6.56 24.61
C ALA A 157 -16.23 5.39 24.35
N ASN A 158 -15.69 4.18 24.14
CA ASN A 158 -16.49 2.97 23.96
C ASN A 158 -17.25 2.57 25.24
N ALA A 159 -16.66 2.76 26.41
CA ALA A 159 -17.34 2.50 27.69
C ALA A 159 -18.49 3.48 27.92
N MET A 160 -18.33 4.77 27.58
CA MET A 160 -19.39 5.78 27.71
C MET A 160 -20.55 5.54 26.73
N THR A 161 -20.27 5.14 25.47
CA THR A 161 -21.33 4.82 24.50
C THR A 161 -22.12 3.57 24.92
N ASN A 162 -21.45 2.55 25.41
CA ASN A 162 -22.11 1.34 25.92
C ASN A 162 -22.93 1.60 27.19
N ALA A 163 -22.44 2.44 28.09
CA ALA A 163 -23.18 2.85 29.29
C ALA A 163 -24.45 3.69 28.97
N ALA A 164 -24.33 4.60 28.00
CA ALA A 164 -25.45 5.41 27.52
C ALA A 164 -26.54 4.56 26.84
N THR A 165 -26.13 3.59 26.03
CA THR A 165 -27.03 2.65 25.34
C THR A 165 -27.74 1.73 26.34
N LYS A 166 -27.03 1.23 27.36
CA LYS A 166 -27.61 0.41 28.43
C LYS A 166 -28.62 1.19 29.27
N LYS A 167 -28.35 2.46 29.57
CA LYS A 167 -29.26 3.36 30.30
C LYS A 167 -30.54 3.67 29.51
N ARG A 168 -30.45 3.78 28.19
CA ARG A 168 -31.59 4.03 27.29
C ARG A 168 -32.48 2.79 27.14
N ASN A 169 -31.90 1.61 27.09
CA ASN A 169 -32.63 0.35 27.00
C ASN A 169 -33.39 0.03 28.32
N ASN A 170 -32.78 0.27 29.49
CA ASN A 170 -33.43 0.08 30.77
C ASN A 170 -34.63 1.04 31.00
N ARG A 171 -34.60 2.23 30.41
CA ARG A 171 -35.77 3.18 30.48
C ARG A 171 -36.92 2.78 29.55
N ARG A 172 -36.66 1.96 28.51
CA ARG A 172 -37.70 1.45 27.61
C ARG A 172 -38.36 0.16 28.11
N SER A 173 -37.74 -0.56 29.02
CA SER A 173 -38.31 -1.79 29.63
C SER A 173 -39.07 -1.55 30.93
N SER A 174 -39.21 -0.29 31.38
CA SER A 174 -39.93 0.10 32.61
C SER A 174 -41.19 0.93 32.31
N ILE A 175 -41.73 0.83 31.09
CA ILE A 175 -43.05 1.29 30.67
C ILE A 175 -43.82 0.07 30.16
#